data_63ef0dd4fd424b6194850cc18b896624
#
_entry.id   63ef0dd4fd424b6194850cc18b896624
#
_cell.length_a   1.000
_cell.length_b   1.000
_cell.length_c   1.000
_cell.angle_alpha   90.00
_cell.angle_beta   90.00
_cell.angle_gamma   90.00
#
_symmetry.space_group_name_H-M   'P 1'
#
loop_
_entity.id
_entity.type
_entity.pdbx_description
1 polymer ?
#
loop_
_entity_poly.entity_id
_entity_poly.type
_entity_poly.pdbx_seq_one_letter_code
_entity_poly.pdbx_strand_id
1 'polypeptide(L)'
;EYLVRTNQLNCNVKFLIDGEEEIGSPSLPEWAEAHKEMLSCDDILVSDTTMIDEKIPSINVGMRGLAYMQVEVKGPNKDLHSGHYGGSIANPINVLCSMIDKLIDEKGRITIKGFYDDVVELTKEEREMLGRAPFDQEEFMKFLDIDAVTGEEGYTTMERTGIRPCLDVNGIWGGYTGEGAKTVLP
;
A
#
# COMPACT_ATOMS: atom_id res chain seq x y z
N GLU A 1 -27.96 -6.61 16.76
CA GLU A 1 -29.38 -6.41 17.10
C GLU A 1 -30.19 -7.71 16.95
N TYR A 2 -30.10 -8.42 15.80
CA TYR A 2 -30.82 -9.68 15.58
C TYR A 2 -30.51 -10.73 16.65
N LEU A 3 -29.21 -11.02 16.91
CA LEU A 3 -28.80 -12.01 17.89
C LEU A 3 -29.24 -11.66 19.33
N VAL A 4 -29.26 -10.37 19.68
CA VAL A 4 -29.79 -9.91 20.98
C VAL A 4 -31.29 -10.11 21.06
N ARG A 5 -32.05 -9.70 20.02
CA ARG A 5 -33.51 -9.86 19.96
C ARG A 5 -33.97 -11.31 19.99
N THR A 6 -33.20 -12.21 19.37
CA THR A 6 -33.50 -13.65 19.30
C THR A 6 -32.92 -14.46 20.47
N ASN A 7 -32.23 -13.80 21.40
CA ASN A 7 -31.52 -14.42 22.52
C ASN A 7 -30.50 -15.47 22.05
N GLN A 8 -29.82 -15.20 20.94
CA GLN A 8 -28.82 -16.10 20.34
C GLN A 8 -27.38 -15.59 20.52
N LEU A 9 -27.20 -14.45 21.18
CA LEU A 9 -25.87 -13.91 21.48
C LEU A 9 -25.29 -14.62 22.70
N ASN A 10 -24.25 -15.44 22.47
CA ASN A 10 -23.63 -16.27 23.52
C ASN A 10 -22.28 -15.71 24.02
N CYS A 11 -21.95 -14.49 23.70
CA CYS A 11 -20.72 -13.82 24.11
C CYS A 11 -20.97 -12.38 24.52
N ASN A 12 -20.02 -11.78 25.23
CA ASN A 12 -20.02 -10.34 25.48
C ASN A 12 -19.48 -9.62 24.23
N VAL A 13 -20.06 -8.48 23.92
CA VAL A 13 -19.62 -7.66 22.80
C VAL A 13 -19.33 -6.24 23.29
N LYS A 14 -18.15 -5.74 22.99
CA LYS A 14 -17.75 -4.36 23.19
C LYS A 14 -17.65 -3.68 21.82
N PHE A 15 -18.14 -2.45 21.74
CA PHE A 15 -18.01 -1.64 20.53
C PHE A 15 -17.03 -0.52 20.79
N LEU A 16 -15.99 -0.44 20.00
CA LEU A 16 -15.09 0.70 19.91
C LEU A 16 -15.38 1.41 18.58
N ILE A 17 -15.79 2.66 18.67
CA ILE A 17 -16.14 3.47 17.50
C ILE A 17 -15.13 4.60 17.42
N ASP A 18 -14.37 4.63 16.34
CA ASP A 18 -13.42 5.69 16.03
C ASP A 18 -14.02 6.65 15.00
N GLY A 19 -13.95 7.94 15.27
CA GLY A 19 -14.40 9.01 14.37
C GLY A 19 -13.25 9.73 13.67
N GLU A 20 -12.01 9.32 13.91
CA GLU A 20 -10.80 9.95 13.37
C GLU A 20 -10.02 9.06 12.39
N GLU A 21 -10.60 7.93 11.97
CA GLU A 21 -9.88 6.93 11.14
C GLU A 21 -9.31 7.58 9.88
N GLU A 22 -10.10 8.38 9.16
CA GLU A 22 -9.73 9.02 7.88
C GLU A 22 -8.60 10.08 8.02
N ILE A 23 -8.25 10.46 9.24
CA ILE A 23 -7.10 11.33 9.54
C ILE A 23 -5.98 10.60 10.31
N GLY A 24 -6.04 9.27 10.37
CA GLY A 24 -5.03 8.41 10.99
C GLY A 24 -5.20 8.19 12.49
N SER A 25 -6.41 8.39 13.04
CA SER A 25 -6.78 8.07 14.42
C SER A 25 -5.80 8.64 15.47
N PRO A 26 -5.48 9.93 15.47
CA PRO A 26 -4.42 10.48 16.33
C PRO A 26 -4.69 10.29 17.82
N SER A 27 -5.96 10.25 18.25
CA SER A 27 -6.33 10.10 19.65
C SER A 27 -6.46 8.64 20.11
N LEU A 28 -6.67 7.70 19.19
CA LEU A 28 -6.99 6.32 19.51
C LEU A 28 -5.87 5.56 20.24
N PRO A 29 -4.58 5.65 19.87
CA PRO A 29 -3.51 4.91 20.55
C PRO A 29 -3.37 5.27 22.02
N GLU A 30 -3.38 6.55 22.37
CA GLU A 30 -3.28 7.03 23.76
C GLU A 30 -4.52 6.62 24.56
N TRP A 31 -5.69 6.77 23.98
CA TRP A 31 -6.94 6.39 24.63
C TRP A 31 -7.00 4.87 24.89
N ALA A 32 -6.62 4.05 23.91
CA ALA A 32 -6.60 2.59 24.04
C ALA A 32 -5.61 2.13 25.12
N GLU A 33 -4.43 2.74 25.19
CA GLU A 33 -3.43 2.45 26.20
C GLU A 33 -3.97 2.75 27.62
N ALA A 34 -4.66 3.86 27.79
CA ALA A 34 -5.26 4.26 29.07
C ALA A 34 -6.46 3.36 29.49
N HIS A 35 -7.06 2.63 28.55
CA HIS A 35 -8.28 1.84 28.77
C HIS A 35 -8.11 0.34 28.47
N LYS A 36 -6.90 -0.19 28.57
CA LYS A 36 -6.57 -1.59 28.26
C LYS A 36 -7.47 -2.61 28.97
N GLU A 37 -7.75 -2.42 30.24
CA GLU A 37 -8.61 -3.35 31.00
C GLU A 37 -10.04 -3.36 30.44
N MET A 38 -10.58 -2.18 30.10
CA MET A 38 -11.90 -2.06 29.50
C MET A 38 -11.95 -2.71 28.11
N LEU A 39 -10.86 -2.65 27.34
CA LEU A 39 -10.76 -3.19 25.99
C LEU A 39 -10.39 -4.69 25.96
N SER A 40 -10.02 -5.28 27.13
CA SER A 40 -9.66 -6.70 27.17
C SER A 40 -10.75 -7.59 26.56
N CYS A 41 -10.37 -8.45 25.63
CA CYS A 41 -11.26 -9.36 24.89
C CYS A 41 -10.46 -10.57 24.42
N ASP A 42 -11.17 -11.62 23.99
CA ASP A 42 -10.57 -12.82 23.40
C ASP A 42 -10.30 -12.61 21.91
N ASP A 43 -11.22 -11.95 21.20
CA ASP A 43 -11.14 -11.68 19.77
C ASP A 43 -11.48 -10.23 19.47
N ILE A 44 -10.84 -9.69 18.42
CA ILE A 44 -11.11 -8.36 17.87
C ILE A 44 -11.60 -8.52 16.43
N LEU A 45 -12.75 -7.95 16.14
CA LEU A 45 -13.29 -7.82 14.80
C LEU A 45 -13.20 -6.35 14.34
N VAL A 46 -12.40 -6.09 13.32
CA VAL A 46 -12.36 -4.79 12.64
C VAL A 46 -13.38 -4.82 11.50
N SER A 47 -14.39 -3.95 11.57
CA SER A 47 -15.46 -3.86 10.57
C SER A 47 -15.22 -2.69 9.63
N ASP A 48 -14.12 -2.77 8.88
CA ASP A 48 -13.67 -1.74 7.93
C ASP A 48 -13.06 -2.40 6.69
N THR A 49 -13.76 -3.36 6.12
CA THR A 49 -13.32 -4.07 4.93
C THR A 49 -14.47 -4.21 3.94
N THR A 50 -14.11 -4.39 2.67
CA THR A 50 -15.08 -4.65 1.60
C THR A 50 -15.29 -6.15 1.40
N MET A 51 -16.48 -6.54 0.96
CA MET A 51 -16.71 -7.87 0.41
C MET A 51 -16.05 -7.99 -0.97
N ILE A 52 -15.70 -9.22 -1.35
CA ILE A 52 -15.16 -9.50 -2.69
C ILE A 52 -16.19 -9.17 -3.77
N ASP A 53 -17.45 -9.51 -3.51
CA ASP A 53 -18.61 -9.26 -4.37
C ASP A 53 -19.89 -9.16 -3.53
N GLU A 54 -20.94 -8.56 -4.05
CA GLU A 54 -22.24 -8.43 -3.36
C GLU A 54 -22.81 -9.75 -2.86
N LYS A 55 -22.48 -10.86 -3.52
CA LYS A 55 -22.99 -12.21 -3.21
C LYS A 55 -21.97 -13.10 -2.53
N ILE A 56 -20.75 -12.61 -2.32
CA ILE A 56 -19.64 -13.39 -1.79
C ILE A 56 -19.15 -12.74 -0.49
N PRO A 57 -19.72 -13.12 0.65
CA PRO A 57 -19.23 -12.64 1.94
C PRO A 57 -17.79 -13.12 2.17
N SER A 58 -16.98 -12.24 2.75
CA SER A 58 -15.58 -12.53 3.06
C SER A 58 -15.21 -12.01 4.44
N ILE A 59 -14.19 -12.62 5.02
CA ILE A 59 -13.54 -12.17 6.26
C ILE A 59 -12.07 -12.00 5.93
N ASN A 60 -11.55 -10.78 6.05
CA ASN A 60 -10.13 -10.53 5.93
C ASN A 60 -9.42 -10.98 7.20
N VAL A 61 -8.42 -11.84 7.06
CA VAL A 61 -7.67 -12.41 8.19
C VAL A 61 -6.30 -11.77 8.40
N GLY A 62 -5.95 -10.80 7.56
CA GLY A 62 -4.68 -10.05 7.65
C GLY A 62 -4.65 -8.90 6.66
N MET A 63 -3.73 -7.98 6.89
CA MET A 63 -3.47 -6.82 6.04
C MET A 63 -1.98 -6.61 5.88
N ARG A 64 -1.58 -5.93 4.81
CA ARG A 64 -0.21 -5.47 4.63
C ARG A 64 0.05 -4.27 5.54
N GLY A 65 1.26 -4.18 6.07
CA GLY A 65 1.72 -3.00 6.78
C GLY A 65 1.98 -1.83 5.81
N LEU A 66 2.24 -0.66 6.37
CA LEU A 66 2.56 0.57 5.62
C LEU A 66 3.86 1.18 6.14
N ALA A 67 4.78 1.50 5.20
CA ALA A 67 5.93 2.34 5.46
C ALA A 67 5.90 3.52 4.47
N TYR A 68 5.68 4.72 4.97
CA TYR A 68 5.62 5.94 4.16
C TYR A 68 6.95 6.70 4.24
N MET A 69 7.55 6.98 3.08
CA MET A 69 8.85 7.63 2.99
C MET A 69 8.84 8.76 1.97
N GLN A 70 9.73 9.72 2.20
CA GLN A 70 10.02 10.77 1.24
C GLN A 70 11.51 10.71 0.89
N VAL A 71 11.82 10.81 -0.39
CA VAL A 71 13.20 10.89 -0.90
C VAL A 71 13.39 12.28 -1.51
N GLU A 72 14.42 12.99 -1.06
CA GLU A 72 14.81 14.28 -1.59
C GLU A 72 16.19 14.19 -2.23
N VAL A 73 16.29 14.52 -3.52
CA VAL A 73 17.56 14.61 -4.23
C VAL A 73 17.90 16.09 -4.47
N LYS A 74 18.99 16.55 -3.88
CA LYS A 74 19.47 17.93 -4.02
C LYS A 74 20.54 18.01 -5.09
N GLY A 75 20.36 18.96 -6.00
CA GLY A 75 21.34 19.32 -7.03
C GLY A 75 22.33 20.40 -6.56
N PRO A 76 22.79 21.26 -7.48
CA PRO A 76 23.64 22.39 -7.16
C PRO A 76 22.98 23.38 -6.18
N ASN A 77 23.74 24.32 -5.67
CA ASN A 77 23.24 25.35 -4.73
C ASN A 77 22.33 26.40 -5.35
N LYS A 78 22.07 26.33 -6.65
CA LYS A 78 21.21 27.22 -7.42
C LYS A 78 20.84 26.59 -8.76
N ASP A 79 19.79 27.10 -9.36
CA ASP A 79 19.42 26.76 -10.73
C ASP A 79 20.54 27.18 -11.72
N LEU A 80 20.87 26.30 -12.64
CA LEU A 80 21.87 26.48 -13.65
C LEU A 80 21.25 26.54 -15.04
N HIS A 81 21.89 27.30 -15.96
CA HIS A 81 21.47 27.32 -17.36
C HIS A 81 21.86 26.00 -18.04
N SER A 82 20.87 25.23 -18.51
CA SER A 82 21.08 23.88 -19.07
C SER A 82 21.97 23.90 -20.34
N GLY A 83 21.94 24.98 -21.12
CA GLY A 83 22.80 25.13 -22.30
C GLY A 83 24.29 25.30 -21.98
N HIS A 84 24.64 25.74 -20.77
CA HIS A 84 26.02 25.90 -20.33
C HIS A 84 26.54 24.74 -19.47
N TYR A 85 25.67 24.15 -18.66
CA TYR A 85 26.04 23.14 -17.65
C TYR A 85 25.51 21.77 -17.95
N GLY A 86 24.54 21.62 -18.88
CA GLY A 86 23.98 20.35 -19.28
C GLY A 86 25.04 19.37 -19.78
N GLY A 87 24.97 18.13 -19.37
CA GLY A 87 25.97 17.12 -19.70
C GLY A 87 27.20 17.07 -18.78
N SER A 88 27.45 18.14 -17.98
CA SER A 88 28.59 18.19 -17.04
C SER A 88 28.16 18.14 -15.56
N ILE A 89 26.95 18.55 -15.26
CA ILE A 89 26.39 18.56 -13.90
C ILE A 89 25.20 17.57 -13.87
N ALA A 90 25.14 16.75 -12.82
CA ALA A 90 24.03 15.84 -12.63
C ALA A 90 22.71 16.60 -12.41
N ASN A 91 21.69 16.26 -13.19
CA ASN A 91 20.35 16.78 -12.99
C ASN A 91 19.65 15.98 -11.90
N PRO A 92 19.20 16.59 -10.79
CA PRO A 92 18.60 15.86 -9.67
C PRO A 92 17.32 15.11 -10.06
N ILE A 93 16.55 15.62 -11.03
CA ILE A 93 15.37 14.91 -11.54
C ILE A 93 15.77 13.63 -12.26
N ASN A 94 16.76 13.68 -13.14
CA ASN A 94 17.27 12.50 -13.84
C ASN A 94 17.83 11.46 -12.87
N VAL A 95 18.53 11.93 -11.81
CA VAL A 95 19.06 11.06 -10.76
C VAL A 95 17.92 10.39 -10.01
N LEU A 96 16.90 11.16 -9.59
CA LEU A 96 15.74 10.61 -8.88
C LEU A 96 14.98 9.57 -9.73
N CYS A 97 14.72 9.87 -11.00
CA CYS A 97 14.09 8.91 -11.92
C CYS A 97 14.92 7.63 -12.06
N SER A 98 16.24 7.76 -12.18
CA SER A 98 17.14 6.59 -12.25
C SER A 98 17.21 5.81 -10.93
N MET A 99 17.00 6.45 -9.79
CA MET A 99 16.90 5.76 -8.49
C MET A 99 15.60 4.97 -8.41
N ILE A 100 14.47 5.58 -8.78
CA ILE A 100 13.16 4.94 -8.78
C ILE A 100 13.13 3.73 -9.71
N ASP A 101 13.64 3.87 -10.93
CA ASP A 101 13.72 2.81 -11.93
C ASP A 101 14.45 1.55 -11.42
N LYS A 102 15.44 1.75 -10.55
CA LYS A 102 16.22 0.65 -9.96
C LYS A 102 15.59 -0.01 -8.73
N LEU A 103 14.50 0.52 -8.20
CA LEU A 103 13.86 -0.02 -6.99
C LEU A 103 13.05 -1.29 -7.26
N ILE A 104 12.68 -1.54 -8.52
CA ILE A 104 11.93 -2.72 -8.94
C ILE A 104 12.64 -3.32 -10.16
N ASP A 105 12.86 -4.61 -10.16
CA ASP A 105 13.47 -5.33 -11.28
C ASP A 105 12.45 -5.73 -12.36
N GLU A 106 12.95 -6.34 -13.44
CA GLU A 106 12.14 -6.81 -14.57
C GLU A 106 11.09 -7.87 -14.18
N LYS A 107 11.24 -8.50 -13.01
CA LYS A 107 10.30 -9.49 -12.46
C LYS A 107 9.31 -8.89 -11.47
N GLY A 108 9.28 -7.57 -11.34
CA GLY A 108 8.44 -6.86 -10.40
C GLY A 108 8.87 -7.00 -8.94
N ARG A 109 10.13 -7.43 -8.69
CA ARG A 109 10.67 -7.64 -7.36
C ARG A 109 11.40 -6.39 -6.87
N ILE A 110 11.15 -5.98 -5.64
CA ILE A 110 11.80 -4.83 -5.01
C ILE A 110 13.27 -5.17 -4.74
N THR A 111 14.18 -4.29 -5.17
CA THR A 111 15.63 -4.54 -5.17
C THR A 111 16.34 -4.02 -3.91
N ILE A 112 15.62 -3.41 -2.99
CA ILE A 112 16.17 -2.86 -1.75
C ILE A 112 16.73 -4.02 -0.91
N LYS A 113 18.02 -3.94 -0.55
CA LYS A 113 18.68 -4.99 0.24
C LYS A 113 17.97 -5.17 1.58
N GLY A 114 17.67 -6.40 1.94
CA GLY A 114 16.98 -6.76 3.19
C GLY A 114 15.48 -6.56 3.17
N PHE A 115 14.91 -6.05 2.07
CA PHE A 115 13.48 -5.76 2.00
C PHE A 115 12.59 -6.99 2.23
N TYR A 116 13.04 -8.16 1.80
CA TYR A 116 12.30 -9.42 1.93
C TYR A 116 12.72 -10.29 3.12
N ASP A 117 13.67 -9.85 3.96
CA ASP A 117 14.24 -10.70 5.02
C ASP A 117 13.17 -11.16 6.03
N ASP A 118 12.20 -10.31 6.34
CA ASP A 118 11.12 -10.58 7.28
C ASP A 118 9.77 -10.87 6.60
N VAL A 119 9.74 -10.99 5.27
CA VAL A 119 8.51 -11.31 4.54
C VAL A 119 8.15 -12.78 4.76
N VAL A 120 6.97 -13.02 5.33
CA VAL A 120 6.46 -14.36 5.54
C VAL A 120 6.04 -14.97 4.21
N GLU A 121 6.68 -16.05 3.81
CA GLU A 121 6.27 -16.82 2.64
C GLU A 121 5.12 -17.75 3.00
N LEU A 122 4.07 -17.74 2.19
CA LEU A 122 2.95 -18.65 2.39
C LEU A 122 3.30 -20.07 2.00
N THR A 123 2.79 -21.02 2.75
CA THR A 123 2.79 -22.42 2.39
C THR A 123 1.96 -22.68 1.12
N LYS A 124 2.19 -23.82 0.51
CA LYS A 124 1.40 -24.22 -0.67
C LYS A 124 -0.10 -24.31 -0.35
N GLU A 125 -0.43 -24.81 0.82
CA GLU A 125 -1.81 -24.96 1.30
C GLU A 125 -2.48 -23.61 1.50
N GLU A 126 -1.77 -22.62 2.06
CA GLU A 126 -2.29 -21.26 2.22
C GLU A 126 -2.49 -20.57 0.87
N ARG A 127 -1.58 -20.74 -0.08
CA ARG A 127 -1.74 -20.22 -1.45
C ARG A 127 -2.93 -20.88 -2.16
N GLU A 128 -3.13 -22.18 -2.00
CA GLU A 128 -4.31 -22.88 -2.54
C GLU A 128 -5.61 -22.38 -1.90
N MET A 129 -5.61 -22.05 -0.61
CA MET A 129 -6.77 -21.46 0.07
C MET A 129 -7.09 -20.07 -0.49
N LEU A 130 -6.11 -19.21 -0.66
CA LEU A 130 -6.30 -17.90 -1.29
C LEU A 130 -6.80 -18.00 -2.74
N GLY A 131 -6.29 -18.97 -3.49
CA GLY A 131 -6.73 -19.24 -4.85
C GLY A 131 -8.18 -19.73 -4.99
N ARG A 132 -8.85 -20.07 -3.87
CA ARG A 132 -10.30 -20.40 -3.87
C ARG A 132 -11.17 -19.15 -3.85
N ALA A 133 -10.62 -18.00 -3.49
CA ALA A 133 -11.36 -16.74 -3.58
C ALA A 133 -11.75 -16.50 -5.05
N PRO A 134 -13.03 -16.28 -5.34
CA PRO A 134 -13.46 -16.04 -6.70
C PRO A 134 -12.89 -14.68 -7.16
N PHE A 135 -12.02 -14.74 -8.16
CA PHE A 135 -11.44 -13.57 -8.78
C PHE A 135 -11.31 -13.80 -10.28
N ASP A 136 -11.99 -12.98 -11.06
CA ASP A 136 -11.89 -12.98 -12.51
C ASP A 136 -10.97 -11.84 -12.96
N GLN A 137 -9.78 -12.20 -13.43
CA GLN A 137 -8.78 -11.22 -13.87
C GLN A 137 -9.21 -10.47 -15.14
N GLU A 138 -9.96 -11.10 -16.04
CA GLU A 138 -10.42 -10.43 -17.27
C GLU A 138 -11.49 -9.38 -16.93
N GLU A 139 -12.41 -9.71 -16.03
CA GLU A 139 -13.43 -8.77 -15.55
C GLU A 139 -12.77 -7.62 -14.77
N PHE A 140 -11.78 -7.91 -13.93
CA PHE A 140 -11.00 -6.92 -13.20
C PHE A 140 -10.28 -5.94 -14.15
N MET A 141 -9.59 -6.44 -15.17
CA MET A 141 -8.92 -5.60 -16.15
C MET A 141 -9.91 -4.77 -16.96
N LYS A 142 -11.05 -5.35 -17.35
CA LYS A 142 -12.12 -4.63 -18.04
C LYS A 142 -12.75 -3.53 -17.18
N PHE A 143 -12.97 -3.80 -15.90
CA PHE A 143 -13.51 -2.82 -14.96
C PHE A 143 -12.58 -1.61 -14.80
N LEU A 144 -11.27 -1.84 -14.79
CA LEU A 144 -10.25 -0.79 -14.65
C LEU A 144 -9.83 -0.15 -15.98
N ASP A 145 -10.32 -0.66 -17.13
CA ASP A 145 -9.93 -0.24 -18.48
C ASP A 145 -8.40 -0.32 -18.70
N ILE A 146 -7.81 -1.48 -18.34
CA ILE A 146 -6.38 -1.77 -18.50
C ILE A 146 -6.16 -3.01 -19.36
N ASP A 147 -5.05 -3.03 -20.11
CA ASP A 147 -4.69 -4.14 -20.99
C ASP A 147 -3.94 -5.27 -20.30
N ALA A 148 -3.32 -5.00 -19.16
CA ALA A 148 -2.53 -5.98 -18.41
C ALA A 148 -2.43 -5.65 -16.92
N VAL A 149 -2.22 -6.67 -16.10
CA VAL A 149 -1.78 -6.53 -14.70
C VAL A 149 -0.27 -6.65 -14.61
N THR A 150 0.33 -5.98 -13.63
CA THR A 150 1.76 -6.02 -13.34
C THR A 150 2.02 -6.48 -11.91
N GLY A 151 3.27 -6.70 -11.56
CA GLY A 151 3.74 -7.01 -10.20
C GLY A 151 4.68 -8.22 -10.17
N GLU A 152 5.00 -8.68 -8.97
CA GLU A 152 6.01 -9.72 -8.72
C GLU A 152 5.67 -11.03 -9.47
N GLU A 153 6.66 -11.54 -10.24
CA GLU A 153 6.53 -12.79 -11.01
C GLU A 153 6.31 -13.98 -10.06
N GLY A 154 5.44 -14.92 -10.47
CA GLY A 154 5.13 -16.12 -9.71
C GLY A 154 3.99 -15.95 -8.68
N TYR A 155 3.39 -14.78 -8.59
CA TYR A 155 2.24 -14.49 -7.74
C TYR A 155 1.03 -14.04 -8.54
N THR A 156 -0.15 -14.45 -8.08
CA THR A 156 -1.43 -14.01 -8.66
C THR A 156 -1.75 -12.57 -8.27
N THR A 157 -2.71 -11.93 -8.94
CA THR A 157 -3.17 -10.58 -8.59
C THR A 157 -3.66 -10.51 -7.14
N MET A 158 -4.40 -11.51 -6.69
CA MET A 158 -4.88 -11.58 -5.30
C MET A 158 -3.75 -11.69 -4.28
N GLU A 159 -2.70 -12.47 -4.58
CA GLU A 159 -1.53 -12.56 -3.71
C GLU A 159 -0.74 -11.23 -3.69
N ARG A 160 -0.56 -10.59 -4.85
CA ARG A 160 0.13 -9.29 -4.95
C ARG A 160 -0.57 -8.19 -4.16
N THR A 161 -1.89 -8.15 -4.19
CA THR A 161 -2.67 -7.13 -3.49
C THR A 161 -2.89 -7.44 -2.01
N GLY A 162 -2.95 -8.70 -1.63
CA GLY A 162 -3.29 -9.13 -0.26
C GLY A 162 -2.10 -9.40 0.65
N ILE A 163 -1.06 -10.06 0.13
CA ILE A 163 0.01 -10.62 0.97
C ILE A 163 1.44 -10.27 0.55
N ARG A 164 1.66 -9.93 -0.73
CA ARG A 164 3.00 -9.54 -1.18
C ARG A 164 3.27 -8.06 -0.93
N PRO A 165 4.48 -7.69 -0.52
CA PRO A 165 4.83 -6.29 -0.41
C PRO A 165 4.85 -5.63 -1.80
N CYS A 166 4.54 -4.35 -1.85
CA CYS A 166 4.68 -3.52 -3.04
C CYS A 166 5.41 -2.23 -2.69
N LEU A 167 5.91 -1.55 -3.71
CA LEU A 167 6.52 -0.24 -3.59
C LEU A 167 5.90 0.64 -4.67
N ASP A 168 5.17 1.66 -4.24
CA ASP A 168 4.48 2.58 -5.12
C ASP A 168 4.94 4.02 -4.89
N VAL A 169 5.16 4.76 -5.98
CA VAL A 169 5.48 6.18 -5.93
C VAL A 169 4.19 6.98 -5.98
N ASN A 170 3.74 7.49 -4.85
CA ASN A 170 2.48 8.22 -4.72
C ASN A 170 2.52 9.64 -5.27
N GLY A 171 3.71 10.20 -5.42
CA GLY A 171 3.89 11.54 -5.97
C GLY A 171 5.35 11.86 -6.26
N ILE A 172 5.56 12.76 -7.21
CA ILE A 172 6.87 13.29 -7.58
C ILE A 172 6.73 14.76 -7.91
N TRP A 173 7.65 15.57 -7.43
CA TRP A 173 7.68 17.01 -7.75
C TRP A 173 9.12 17.53 -7.74
N GLY A 174 9.38 18.60 -8.45
CA GLY A 174 10.68 19.26 -8.50
C GLY A 174 10.94 19.96 -9.83
N GLY A 175 12.01 20.73 -9.86
CA GLY A 175 12.41 21.49 -11.04
C GLY A 175 11.45 22.62 -11.40
N TYR A 176 11.47 23.02 -12.66
CA TYR A 176 10.61 24.09 -13.16
C TYR A 176 9.20 23.58 -13.46
N THR A 177 8.22 24.16 -12.78
CA THR A 177 6.80 23.82 -12.89
C THR A 177 5.93 24.98 -13.38
N GLY A 178 6.55 26.11 -13.83
CA GLY A 178 5.83 27.26 -14.37
C GLY A 178 5.39 27.06 -15.83
N GLU A 179 4.73 28.07 -16.36
CA GLU A 179 4.23 28.07 -17.74
C GLU A 179 5.37 28.14 -18.75
N GLY A 180 5.25 27.38 -19.84
CA GLY A 180 6.22 27.34 -20.95
C GLY A 180 7.48 26.53 -20.66
N ALA A 181 8.45 26.58 -21.57
CA ALA A 181 9.72 25.89 -21.44
C ALA A 181 10.78 26.80 -20.80
N LYS A 182 11.66 26.23 -19.97
CA LYS A 182 12.79 26.94 -19.36
C LYS A 182 14.07 26.13 -19.52
N THR A 183 15.15 26.81 -19.94
CA THR A 183 16.48 26.21 -20.06
C THR A 183 17.16 26.15 -18.71
N VAL A 184 16.69 25.24 -17.84
CA VAL A 184 17.16 25.10 -16.47
C VAL A 184 17.62 23.68 -16.16
N LEU A 185 18.68 23.60 -15.37
CA LEU A 185 19.10 22.43 -14.60
C LEU A 185 18.88 22.82 -13.14
N PRO A 186 17.83 22.25 -12.49
CA PRO A 186 17.41 22.65 -11.16
C PRO A 186 18.36 22.21 -10.06
#